data_044b6b390a22186a000624b0550fdcea
#
_entry.id   044b6b390a22186a000624b0550fdcea
#
_cell.length_a   1.000
_cell.length_b   1.000
_cell.length_c   1.000
_cell.angle_alpha   90.00
_cell.angle_beta   90.00
_cell.angle_gamma   90.00
#
_symmetry.space_group_name_H-M   'P 1'
#
loop_
_entity.id
_entity.type
_entity.pdbx_description
1 polymer ?
#
loop_
_entity_poly.entity_id
_entity_poly.type
_entity_poly.pdbx_seq_one_letter_code
_entity_poly.pdbx_strand_id
1 'polypeptide(L)'
;TIDSSDASTNLEKAEIALQQAQRSYDKTVDRQYVRAEVAGTVSSLKVAKGDEVTSGQEVAVIRDNSKMMLSLLFPAADAANFSVGQSAQVVLDGTFETLDGTITAVTGTDELSTGNLLTRTVTIAVRNAGGLTTAQAATASINGVSSIASATFAYQAERTLTAPSSGTVSAINVQEGSAVEKDAILIELAGDDLTESVQSASETLRSAEISMQNMQDTMANYTITAPISGTVIEKDVKQGDALTSGTSLCVL
;
A
#
# COMPACT_ATOMS: atom_id res chain seq x y z
N THR A 1 32.83 30.73 -8.66
CA THR A 1 32.24 29.88 -7.61
C THR A 1 33.32 29.46 -6.64
N ILE A 2 32.99 29.50 -5.36
CA ILE A 2 33.84 28.96 -4.26
C ILE A 2 33.62 27.45 -4.21
N ASP A 3 34.64 26.71 -3.75
CA ASP A 3 34.47 25.24 -3.55
C ASP A 3 33.37 24.98 -2.53
N SER A 4 32.34 24.25 -2.93
CA SER A 4 31.13 23.98 -2.17
C SER A 4 30.93 22.50 -1.88
N SER A 5 31.94 21.65 -2.03
CA SER A 5 31.82 20.21 -1.91
C SER A 5 31.28 19.77 -0.55
N ASP A 6 31.79 20.37 0.54
CA ASP A 6 31.32 20.08 1.90
C ASP A 6 29.93 20.61 2.14
N ALA A 7 29.59 21.78 1.61
CA ALA A 7 28.25 22.35 1.70
C ALA A 7 27.23 21.52 0.91
N SER A 8 27.62 21.00 -0.27
CA SER A 8 26.80 20.09 -1.06
C SER A 8 26.51 18.78 -0.30
N THR A 9 27.53 18.20 0.33
CA THR A 9 27.36 17.00 1.16
C THR A 9 26.45 17.26 2.36
N ASN A 10 26.54 18.43 2.99
CA ASN A 10 25.68 18.80 4.11
C ASN A 10 24.24 19.07 3.66
N LEU A 11 24.05 19.64 2.48
CA LEU A 11 22.74 19.80 1.87
C LEU A 11 22.09 18.44 1.62
N GLU A 12 22.80 17.48 1.02
CA GLU A 12 22.27 16.12 0.80
C GLU A 12 21.88 15.44 2.12
N LYS A 13 22.67 15.59 3.17
CA LYS A 13 22.30 15.07 4.51
C LYS A 13 21.03 15.72 5.05
N ALA A 14 20.86 17.03 4.85
CA ALA A 14 19.65 17.73 5.28
C ALA A 14 18.42 17.29 4.48
N GLU A 15 18.55 17.02 3.17
CA GLU A 15 17.49 16.45 2.34
C GLU A 15 17.06 15.07 2.81
N ILE A 16 18.01 14.20 3.11
CA ILE A 16 17.73 12.86 3.66
C ILE A 16 17.03 12.97 5.01
N ALA A 17 17.48 13.86 5.89
CA ALA A 17 16.87 14.06 7.20
C ALA A 17 15.43 14.58 7.07
N LEU A 18 15.17 15.52 6.17
CA LEU A 18 13.83 16.04 5.87
C LEU A 18 12.91 14.92 5.35
N GLN A 19 13.39 14.12 4.41
CA GLN A 19 12.62 13.00 3.88
C GLN A 19 12.29 11.95 4.96
N GLN A 20 13.21 11.70 5.88
CA GLN A 20 12.98 10.78 7.00
C GLN A 20 11.95 11.35 7.98
N ALA A 21 12.05 12.65 8.32
CA ALA A 21 11.10 13.32 9.19
C ALA A 21 9.69 13.33 8.57
N GLN A 22 9.56 13.61 7.27
CA GLN A 22 8.29 13.57 6.54
C GLN A 22 7.66 12.18 6.60
N ARG A 23 8.41 11.13 6.29
CA ARG A 23 7.90 9.75 6.36
C ARG A 23 7.47 9.36 7.78
N SER A 24 8.20 9.83 8.79
CA SER A 24 7.85 9.58 10.19
C SER A 24 6.56 10.27 10.59
N TYR A 25 6.39 11.53 10.17
CA TYR A 25 5.18 12.30 10.37
C TYR A 25 3.97 11.63 9.70
N ASP A 26 4.07 11.30 8.41
CA ASP A 26 3.00 10.64 7.65
C ASP A 26 2.59 9.33 8.32
N LYS A 27 3.56 8.50 8.71
CA LYS A 27 3.30 7.24 9.41
C LYS A 27 2.64 7.45 10.77
N THR A 28 2.97 8.53 11.46
CA THR A 28 2.35 8.84 12.77
C THR A 28 0.91 9.31 12.60
N VAL A 29 0.65 10.15 11.59
CA VAL A 29 -0.70 10.58 11.23
C VAL A 29 -1.55 9.39 10.78
N ASP A 30 -1.00 8.49 9.97
CA ASP A 30 -1.74 7.31 9.50
C ASP A 30 -2.18 6.37 10.64
N ARG A 31 -1.52 6.41 11.80
CA ARG A 31 -1.97 5.67 13.00
C ARG A 31 -3.30 6.15 13.58
N GLN A 32 -3.77 7.31 13.18
CA GLN A 32 -5.09 7.81 13.55
C GLN A 32 -6.21 7.19 12.71
N TYR A 33 -5.88 6.48 11.62
CA TYR A 33 -6.86 6.01 10.64
C TYR A 33 -6.77 4.50 10.44
N VAL A 34 -7.93 3.85 10.47
CA VAL A 34 -8.06 2.49 9.95
C VAL A 34 -8.45 2.61 8.48
N ARG A 35 -7.58 2.12 7.60
CA ARG A 35 -7.78 2.18 6.15
C ARG A 35 -8.10 0.81 5.56
N ALA A 36 -8.80 0.81 4.44
CA ALA A 36 -9.05 -0.39 3.66
C ALA A 36 -7.75 -0.91 3.02
N GLU A 37 -7.30 -2.09 3.37
CA GLU A 37 -6.12 -2.72 2.75
C GLU A 37 -6.39 -3.21 1.32
N VAL A 38 -7.65 -3.52 1.03
CA VAL A 38 -8.14 -3.99 -0.28
C VAL A 38 -9.44 -3.29 -0.62
N ALA A 39 -9.72 -3.15 -1.92
CA ALA A 39 -11.04 -2.76 -2.37
C ALA A 39 -12.03 -3.89 -2.12
N GLY A 40 -13.26 -3.57 -1.77
CA GLY A 40 -14.30 -4.58 -1.50
C GLY A 40 -15.51 -4.01 -0.79
N THR A 41 -16.22 -4.87 -0.08
CA THR A 41 -17.39 -4.51 0.70
C THR A 41 -17.10 -4.74 2.19
N VAL A 42 -17.49 -3.78 3.03
CA VAL A 42 -17.42 -3.93 4.48
C VAL A 42 -18.41 -5.03 4.91
N SER A 43 -17.86 -6.14 5.37
CA SER A 43 -18.66 -7.30 5.77
C SER A 43 -19.17 -7.20 7.20
N SER A 44 -18.37 -6.64 8.09
CA SER A 44 -18.74 -6.39 9.48
C SER A 44 -17.93 -5.24 10.08
N LEU A 45 -18.57 -4.50 10.98
CA LEU A 45 -17.97 -3.52 11.86
C LEU A 45 -18.05 -4.06 13.30
N LYS A 46 -16.90 -4.14 13.98
CA LYS A 46 -16.82 -4.70 15.35
C LYS A 46 -16.77 -3.64 16.43
N VAL A 47 -16.83 -2.38 16.04
CA VAL A 47 -16.74 -1.22 16.93
C VAL A 47 -17.77 -0.17 16.57
N ALA A 48 -18.15 0.64 17.56
CA ALA A 48 -19.04 1.79 17.43
C ALA A 48 -18.31 3.10 17.74
N LYS A 49 -18.88 4.22 17.32
CA LYS A 49 -18.36 5.53 17.68
C LYS A 49 -18.39 5.71 19.21
N GLY A 50 -17.26 6.09 19.77
CA GLY A 50 -17.06 6.26 21.22
C GLY A 50 -16.43 5.07 21.92
N ASP A 51 -16.28 3.92 21.22
CA ASP A 51 -15.63 2.75 21.82
C ASP A 51 -14.12 2.99 21.97
N GLU A 52 -13.56 2.47 23.06
CA GLU A 52 -12.13 2.39 23.24
C GLU A 52 -11.57 1.14 22.54
N VAL A 53 -10.48 1.31 21.80
CA VAL A 53 -9.78 0.23 21.11
C VAL A 53 -8.32 0.19 21.51
N THR A 54 -7.76 -1.02 21.49
CA THR A 54 -6.32 -1.24 21.70
C THR A 54 -5.62 -1.53 20.38
N SER A 55 -4.34 -1.21 20.29
CA SER A 55 -3.54 -1.53 19.09
C SER A 55 -3.60 -3.04 18.78
N GLY A 56 -3.87 -3.39 17.53
CA GLY A 56 -4.05 -4.76 17.06
C GLY A 56 -5.45 -5.35 17.25
N GLN A 57 -6.37 -4.63 17.92
CA GLN A 57 -7.76 -5.07 18.05
C GLN A 57 -8.46 -5.07 16.69
N GLU A 58 -9.21 -6.14 16.39
CA GLU A 58 -10.00 -6.23 15.19
C GLU A 58 -11.17 -5.24 15.22
N VAL A 59 -11.31 -4.43 14.17
CA VAL A 59 -12.32 -3.35 14.10
C VAL A 59 -13.28 -3.50 12.92
N ALA A 60 -12.86 -4.11 11.82
CA ALA A 60 -13.71 -4.34 10.66
C ALA A 60 -13.22 -5.52 9.82
N VAL A 61 -14.10 -6.05 8.98
CA VAL A 61 -13.74 -7.06 7.97
C VAL A 61 -14.20 -6.57 6.60
N ILE A 62 -13.28 -6.58 5.64
CA ILE A 62 -13.55 -6.27 4.22
C ILE A 62 -13.46 -7.56 3.42
N ARG A 63 -14.39 -7.75 2.50
CA ARG A 63 -14.40 -8.86 1.54
C ARG A 63 -14.52 -8.32 0.12
N ASP A 64 -13.63 -8.80 -0.75
CA ASP A 64 -13.82 -8.64 -2.18
C ASP A 64 -14.62 -9.83 -2.69
N ASN A 65 -15.90 -9.60 -2.88
CA ASN A 65 -16.87 -10.56 -3.42
C ASN A 65 -17.21 -10.31 -4.89
N SER A 66 -16.50 -9.42 -5.56
CA SER A 66 -16.71 -9.12 -6.99
C SER A 66 -16.45 -10.34 -7.89
N LYS A 67 -15.53 -11.17 -7.45
CA LYS A 67 -15.26 -12.50 -8.01
C LYS A 67 -15.18 -13.51 -6.88
N MET A 68 -15.69 -14.71 -7.17
CA MET A 68 -15.54 -15.85 -6.27
C MET A 68 -14.49 -16.80 -6.84
N MET A 69 -13.62 -17.28 -5.98
CA MET A 69 -12.54 -18.19 -6.31
C MET A 69 -12.97 -19.63 -6.03
N LEU A 70 -12.77 -20.51 -6.98
CA LEU A 70 -13.08 -21.92 -6.87
C LEU A 70 -11.80 -22.73 -7.11
N SER A 71 -11.34 -23.46 -6.11
CA SER A 71 -10.14 -24.30 -6.20
C SER A 71 -10.54 -25.76 -6.34
N LEU A 72 -10.29 -26.32 -7.48
CA LEU A 72 -10.73 -27.67 -7.87
C LEU A 72 -9.55 -28.56 -8.22
N LEU A 73 -9.69 -29.85 -7.97
CA LEU A 73 -8.72 -30.88 -8.35
C LEU A 73 -9.04 -31.42 -9.74
N PHE A 74 -8.02 -31.44 -10.59
CA PHE A 74 -8.06 -32.07 -11.93
C PHE A 74 -6.98 -33.12 -12.04
N PRO A 75 -7.15 -34.13 -12.93
CA PRO A 75 -6.09 -35.10 -13.21
C PRO A 75 -4.80 -34.36 -13.62
N ALA A 76 -3.66 -34.74 -13.04
CA ALA A 76 -2.39 -34.03 -13.24
C ALA A 76 -1.95 -34.00 -14.71
N ALA A 77 -2.20 -35.08 -15.47
CA ALA A 77 -1.85 -35.17 -16.88
C ALA A 77 -2.59 -34.13 -17.74
N ASP A 78 -3.87 -33.86 -17.43
CA ASP A 78 -4.69 -32.90 -18.16
C ASP A 78 -4.37 -31.48 -17.68
N ALA A 79 -4.28 -31.28 -16.35
CA ALA A 79 -4.00 -29.99 -15.74
C ALA A 79 -2.63 -29.41 -16.12
N ALA A 80 -1.67 -30.26 -16.51
CA ALA A 80 -0.38 -29.83 -17.05
C ALA A 80 -0.50 -28.99 -18.34
N ASN A 81 -1.61 -29.16 -19.07
CA ASN A 81 -1.88 -28.45 -20.33
C ASN A 81 -2.76 -27.20 -20.15
N PHE A 82 -3.22 -26.95 -18.92
CA PHE A 82 -4.04 -25.77 -18.64
C PHE A 82 -3.17 -24.53 -18.47
N SER A 83 -3.71 -23.39 -18.91
CA SER A 83 -3.00 -22.11 -18.85
C SER A 83 -3.82 -21.06 -18.09
N VAL A 84 -3.14 -20.20 -17.37
CA VAL A 84 -3.77 -19.01 -16.76
C VAL A 84 -4.41 -18.15 -17.84
N GLY A 85 -5.61 -17.66 -17.58
CA GLY A 85 -6.42 -16.90 -18.55
C GLY A 85 -7.34 -17.75 -19.41
N GLN A 86 -7.24 -19.09 -19.37
CA GLN A 86 -8.11 -20.00 -20.12
C GLN A 86 -9.52 -20.01 -19.52
N SER A 87 -10.54 -20.14 -20.37
CA SER A 87 -11.93 -20.25 -19.96
C SER A 87 -12.25 -21.62 -19.34
N ALA A 88 -13.08 -21.60 -18.34
CA ALA A 88 -13.65 -22.79 -17.69
C ALA A 88 -15.16 -22.65 -17.57
N GLN A 89 -15.89 -23.74 -17.73
CA GLN A 89 -17.31 -23.80 -17.43
C GLN A 89 -17.50 -24.34 -16.00
N VAL A 90 -18.14 -23.55 -15.15
CA VAL A 90 -18.41 -23.88 -13.75
C VAL A 90 -19.88 -24.21 -13.61
N VAL A 91 -20.20 -25.35 -13.04
CA VAL A 91 -21.57 -25.83 -12.81
C VAL A 91 -21.85 -25.86 -11.32
N LEU A 92 -22.85 -25.11 -10.88
CA LEU A 92 -23.27 -25.06 -9.48
C LEU A 92 -23.97 -26.37 -9.07
N ASP A 93 -23.56 -26.90 -7.93
CA ASP A 93 -24.21 -28.08 -7.36
C ASP A 93 -25.66 -27.72 -6.94
N GLY A 94 -26.60 -28.59 -7.26
CA GLY A 94 -28.00 -28.45 -6.88
C GLY A 94 -28.87 -27.67 -7.87
N THR A 95 -28.37 -26.55 -8.44
CA THR A 95 -29.14 -25.78 -9.45
C THR A 95 -28.78 -26.14 -10.88
N PHE A 96 -27.60 -26.73 -11.09
CA PHE A 96 -27.03 -27.03 -12.41
C PHE A 96 -26.84 -25.79 -13.31
N GLU A 97 -26.86 -24.61 -12.72
CA GLU A 97 -26.58 -23.37 -13.42
C GLU A 97 -25.10 -23.37 -13.88
N THR A 98 -24.88 -22.99 -15.12
CA THR A 98 -23.53 -22.90 -15.70
C THR A 98 -23.07 -21.46 -15.70
N LEU A 99 -21.87 -21.24 -15.16
CA LEU A 99 -21.21 -19.95 -15.09
C LEU A 99 -19.89 -19.98 -15.83
N ASP A 100 -19.54 -18.86 -16.44
CA ASP A 100 -18.23 -18.71 -17.07
C ASP A 100 -17.17 -18.35 -16.01
N GLY A 101 -16.10 -19.13 -16.01
CA GLY A 101 -14.93 -18.91 -15.17
C GLY A 101 -13.66 -18.70 -15.97
N THR A 102 -12.66 -18.18 -15.32
CA THR A 102 -11.31 -17.99 -15.90
C THR A 102 -10.27 -18.59 -14.97
N ILE A 103 -9.35 -19.38 -15.47
CA ILE A 103 -8.24 -19.94 -14.70
C ILE A 103 -7.32 -18.81 -14.24
N THR A 104 -7.11 -18.70 -12.93
CA THR A 104 -6.20 -17.73 -12.32
C THR A 104 -4.89 -18.34 -11.83
N ALA A 105 -4.92 -19.63 -11.49
CA ALA A 105 -3.72 -20.35 -11.08
C ALA A 105 -3.86 -21.85 -11.37
N VAL A 106 -2.72 -22.47 -11.67
CA VAL A 106 -2.55 -23.93 -11.75
C VAL A 106 -1.33 -24.28 -10.90
N THR A 107 -1.47 -25.18 -9.94
CA THR A 107 -0.32 -25.64 -9.13
C THR A 107 0.69 -26.37 -10.00
N GLY A 108 1.97 -26.08 -9.79
CA GLY A 108 3.07 -26.75 -10.52
C GLY A 108 3.44 -28.12 -9.94
N THR A 109 2.88 -28.50 -8.78
CA THR A 109 3.17 -29.76 -8.09
C THR A 109 2.00 -30.71 -8.19
N ASP A 110 2.30 -32.00 -8.43
CA ASP A 110 1.32 -33.04 -8.41
C ASP A 110 1.09 -33.50 -6.96
N GLU A 111 -0.16 -33.69 -6.59
CA GLU A 111 -0.57 -34.17 -5.28
C GLU A 111 -1.29 -35.52 -5.44
N LEU A 112 -1.07 -36.44 -4.50
CA LEU A 112 -1.74 -37.74 -4.50
C LEU A 112 -3.11 -37.56 -3.82
N SER A 113 -4.18 -37.72 -4.60
CA SER A 113 -5.56 -37.69 -4.10
C SER A 113 -6.07 -39.07 -3.72
N THR A 114 -7.27 -39.13 -3.15
CA THR A 114 -7.97 -40.36 -2.80
C THR A 114 -8.07 -41.29 -4.03
N GLY A 115 -7.74 -42.56 -3.87
CA GLY A 115 -7.73 -43.53 -4.99
C GLY A 115 -6.39 -43.60 -5.76
N ASN A 116 -5.32 -43.06 -5.22
CA ASN A 116 -3.96 -43.09 -5.82
C ASN A 116 -3.86 -42.31 -7.15
N LEU A 117 -4.73 -41.31 -7.35
CA LEU A 117 -4.75 -40.45 -8.53
C LEU A 117 -3.86 -39.23 -8.32
N LEU A 118 -2.94 -38.97 -9.26
CA LEU A 118 -2.18 -37.72 -9.28
C LEU A 118 -3.06 -36.58 -9.77
N THR A 119 -3.11 -35.51 -8.99
CA THR A 119 -3.97 -34.37 -9.23
C THR A 119 -3.20 -33.06 -9.12
N ARG A 120 -3.71 -32.02 -9.76
CA ARG A 120 -3.28 -30.62 -9.57
C ARG A 120 -4.46 -29.74 -9.18
N THR A 121 -4.22 -28.80 -8.31
CA THR A 121 -5.21 -27.77 -7.97
C THR A 121 -5.23 -26.71 -9.04
N VAL A 122 -6.42 -26.45 -9.59
CA VAL A 122 -6.70 -25.36 -10.52
C VAL A 122 -7.64 -24.37 -9.83
N THR A 123 -7.25 -23.12 -9.76
CA THR A 123 -8.06 -22.05 -9.20
C THR A 123 -8.73 -21.27 -10.33
N ILE A 124 -10.04 -21.18 -10.27
CA ILE A 124 -10.90 -20.54 -11.25
C ILE A 124 -11.59 -19.34 -10.60
N ALA A 125 -11.51 -18.18 -11.22
CA ALA A 125 -12.27 -17.00 -10.83
C ALA A 125 -13.58 -16.96 -11.60
N VAL A 126 -14.69 -16.82 -10.88
CA VAL A 126 -16.03 -16.66 -11.43
C VAL A 126 -16.55 -15.30 -11.03
N ARG A 127 -17.09 -14.52 -11.98
CA ARG A 127 -17.70 -13.22 -11.68
C ARG A 127 -18.93 -13.41 -10.82
N ASN A 128 -19.02 -12.70 -9.71
CA ASN A 128 -20.18 -12.71 -8.84
C ASN A 128 -21.11 -11.53 -9.18
N ALA A 129 -22.24 -11.84 -9.76
CA ALA A 129 -23.29 -10.83 -10.02
C ALA A 129 -24.16 -10.51 -8.77
N GLY A 130 -23.79 -11.08 -7.59
CA GLY A 130 -24.47 -10.88 -6.31
C GLY A 130 -25.15 -12.13 -5.72
N GLY A 131 -25.11 -13.27 -6.43
CA GLY A 131 -25.78 -14.51 -6.01
C GLY A 131 -24.85 -15.59 -5.46
N LEU A 132 -23.54 -15.51 -5.70
CA LEU A 132 -22.60 -16.53 -5.26
C LEU A 132 -22.14 -16.29 -3.81
N THR A 133 -22.14 -17.37 -3.03
CA THR A 133 -21.72 -17.37 -1.62
C THR A 133 -20.71 -18.48 -1.36
N THR A 134 -20.01 -18.40 -0.25
CA THR A 134 -19.03 -19.42 0.17
C THR A 134 -19.68 -20.75 0.62
N ALA A 135 -20.99 -20.79 0.80
CA ALA A 135 -21.73 -22.00 1.13
C ALA A 135 -22.06 -22.85 -0.11
N GLN A 136 -22.00 -22.27 -1.30
CA GLN A 136 -22.29 -22.98 -2.55
C GLN A 136 -21.05 -23.77 -2.99
N ALA A 137 -21.31 -24.97 -3.50
CA ALA A 137 -20.31 -25.83 -4.12
C ALA A 137 -20.53 -25.89 -5.63
N ALA A 138 -19.46 -26.15 -6.35
CA ALA A 138 -19.50 -26.27 -7.80
C ALA A 138 -18.44 -27.23 -8.31
N THR A 139 -18.67 -27.76 -9.50
CA THR A 139 -17.67 -28.46 -10.32
C THR A 139 -17.27 -27.57 -11.50
N ALA A 140 -16.20 -27.91 -12.18
CA ALA A 140 -15.84 -27.22 -13.40
C ALA A 140 -15.35 -28.17 -14.49
N SER A 141 -15.53 -27.74 -15.74
CA SER A 141 -14.97 -28.40 -16.93
C SER A 141 -14.07 -27.43 -17.69
N ILE A 142 -12.89 -27.91 -18.09
CA ILE A 142 -11.89 -27.16 -18.86
C ILE A 142 -11.52 -28.00 -20.06
N ASN A 143 -11.79 -27.52 -21.29
CA ASN A 143 -11.56 -28.27 -22.54
C ASN A 143 -12.22 -29.67 -22.53
N GLY A 144 -13.38 -29.83 -21.89
CA GLY A 144 -14.06 -31.11 -21.79
C GLY A 144 -13.54 -32.05 -20.68
N VAL A 145 -12.52 -31.66 -19.94
CA VAL A 145 -12.04 -32.37 -18.75
C VAL A 145 -12.77 -31.83 -17.52
N SER A 146 -13.45 -32.69 -16.79
CA SER A 146 -14.18 -32.32 -15.58
C SER A 146 -13.29 -32.42 -14.34
N SER A 147 -13.58 -31.57 -13.33
CA SER A 147 -12.97 -31.69 -12.00
C SER A 147 -13.33 -33.03 -11.35
N ILE A 148 -12.44 -33.50 -10.49
CA ILE A 148 -12.60 -34.82 -9.81
C ILE A 148 -13.71 -34.76 -8.77
N ALA A 149 -13.83 -33.62 -8.10
CA ALA A 149 -14.85 -33.37 -7.07
C ALA A 149 -15.32 -31.92 -7.13
N SER A 150 -16.43 -31.65 -6.46
CA SER A 150 -16.88 -30.27 -6.21
C SER A 150 -16.08 -29.62 -5.08
N ALA A 151 -16.02 -28.29 -5.09
CA ALA A 151 -15.45 -27.48 -4.03
C ALA A 151 -16.35 -26.27 -3.76
N THR A 152 -16.21 -25.68 -2.58
CA THR A 152 -16.93 -24.47 -2.22
C THR A 152 -16.17 -23.23 -2.71
N PHE A 153 -16.93 -22.17 -2.98
CA PHE A 153 -16.34 -20.88 -3.33
C PHE A 153 -15.65 -20.21 -2.15
N ALA A 154 -14.65 -19.41 -2.45
CA ALA A 154 -14.00 -18.49 -1.52
C ALA A 154 -14.06 -17.06 -2.07
N TYR A 155 -14.00 -16.06 -1.20
CA TYR A 155 -13.85 -14.67 -1.63
C TYR A 155 -12.51 -14.45 -2.33
N GLN A 156 -12.46 -13.52 -3.27
CA GLN A 156 -11.19 -13.14 -3.93
C GLN A 156 -10.17 -12.60 -2.91
N ALA A 157 -10.63 -11.82 -1.97
CA ALA A 157 -9.86 -11.37 -0.82
C ALA A 157 -10.77 -11.18 0.39
N GLU A 158 -10.27 -11.53 1.55
CA GLU A 158 -10.85 -11.20 2.84
C GLU A 158 -9.73 -10.64 3.71
N ARG A 159 -9.98 -9.49 4.33
CA ARG A 159 -9.05 -8.82 5.23
C ARG A 159 -9.74 -8.39 6.49
N THR A 160 -9.20 -8.84 7.61
CA THR A 160 -9.57 -8.32 8.92
C THR A 160 -8.70 -7.11 9.20
N LEU A 161 -9.32 -5.97 9.40
CA LEU A 161 -8.65 -4.73 9.74
C LEU A 161 -8.51 -4.60 11.23
N THR A 162 -7.34 -4.17 11.67
CA THR A 162 -7.02 -3.95 13.08
C THR A 162 -6.75 -2.48 13.36
N ALA A 163 -6.98 -2.06 14.60
CA ALA A 163 -6.63 -0.72 15.05
C ALA A 163 -5.10 -0.54 15.03
N PRO A 164 -4.56 0.46 14.32
CA PRO A 164 -3.11 0.68 14.24
C PRO A 164 -2.51 1.25 15.54
N SER A 165 -3.35 1.78 16.42
CA SER A 165 -2.99 2.33 17.72
C SER A 165 -4.14 2.18 18.69
N SER A 166 -3.86 2.35 19.98
CA SER A 166 -4.89 2.49 21.00
C SER A 166 -5.51 3.89 20.94
N GLY A 167 -6.79 4.00 21.30
CA GLY A 167 -7.51 5.26 21.29
C GLY A 167 -9.02 5.05 21.33
N THR A 168 -9.77 6.13 21.17
CA THR A 168 -11.23 6.13 21.08
C THR A 168 -11.67 6.32 19.64
N VAL A 169 -12.66 5.58 19.20
CA VAL A 169 -13.28 5.74 17.87
C VAL A 169 -13.99 7.09 17.78
N SER A 170 -13.41 8.05 17.09
CA SER A 170 -13.97 9.41 16.93
C SER A 170 -14.99 9.49 15.81
N ALA A 171 -14.77 8.78 14.71
CA ALA A 171 -15.68 8.71 13.59
C ALA A 171 -15.62 7.34 12.89
N ILE A 172 -16.76 6.95 12.30
CA ILE A 172 -16.87 5.80 11.39
C ILE A 172 -17.47 6.33 10.11
N ASN A 173 -16.73 6.21 9.00
CA ASN A 173 -17.09 6.80 7.70
C ASN A 173 -17.82 5.81 6.78
N VAL A 174 -18.04 4.59 7.25
CA VAL A 174 -18.64 3.50 6.47
C VAL A 174 -19.70 2.77 7.29
N GLN A 175 -20.53 1.98 6.60
CA GLN A 175 -21.50 1.08 7.21
C GLN A 175 -21.27 -0.35 6.69
N GLU A 176 -21.79 -1.33 7.39
CA GLU A 176 -21.83 -2.69 6.88
C GLU A 176 -22.58 -2.74 5.53
N GLY A 177 -22.01 -3.43 4.55
CA GLY A 177 -22.47 -3.45 3.18
C GLY A 177 -21.95 -2.32 2.28
N SER A 178 -21.25 -1.31 2.81
CA SER A 178 -20.65 -0.24 1.99
C SER A 178 -19.51 -0.79 1.12
N ALA A 179 -19.50 -0.40 -0.15
CA ALA A 179 -18.36 -0.61 -1.01
C ALA A 179 -17.26 0.40 -0.68
N VAL A 180 -16.01 -0.05 -0.61
CA VAL A 180 -14.84 0.76 -0.29
C VAL A 180 -13.73 0.49 -1.28
N GLU A 181 -12.96 1.53 -1.60
CA GLU A 181 -11.74 1.42 -2.38
C GLU A 181 -10.55 1.16 -1.47
N LYS A 182 -9.47 0.64 -2.04
CA LYS A 182 -8.20 0.50 -1.33
C LYS A 182 -7.73 1.87 -0.81
N ASP A 183 -7.16 1.89 0.40
CA ASP A 183 -6.67 3.06 1.13
C ASP A 183 -7.76 4.04 1.61
N ALA A 184 -9.05 3.75 1.39
CA ALA A 184 -10.15 4.55 1.95
C ALA A 184 -10.13 4.53 3.49
N ILE A 185 -10.38 5.69 4.11
CA ILE A 185 -10.47 5.83 5.57
C ILE A 185 -11.83 5.32 6.03
N LEU A 186 -11.83 4.31 6.88
CA LEU A 186 -13.05 3.67 7.40
C LEU A 186 -13.39 4.15 8.81
N ILE A 187 -12.36 4.24 9.67
CA ILE A 187 -12.50 4.58 11.08
C ILE A 187 -11.42 5.59 11.43
N GLU A 188 -11.79 6.59 12.21
CA GLU A 188 -10.86 7.57 12.78
C GLU A 188 -10.71 7.33 14.27
N LEU A 189 -9.48 7.32 14.74
CA LEU A 189 -9.12 7.16 16.14
C LEU A 189 -8.64 8.49 16.70
N ALA A 190 -9.04 8.80 17.93
CA ALA A 190 -8.57 9.94 18.70
C ALA A 190 -8.05 9.47 20.06
N GLY A 191 -7.13 10.25 20.61
CA GLY A 191 -6.57 10.01 21.94
C GLY A 191 -5.47 11.03 22.23
N ASP A 192 -5.24 11.30 23.49
CA ASP A 192 -4.23 12.27 23.91
C ASP A 192 -2.83 11.82 23.48
N ASP A 193 -2.49 10.53 23.65
CA ASP A 193 -1.21 9.94 23.23
C ASP A 193 -0.98 10.06 21.71
N LEU A 194 -2.06 9.89 20.92
CA LEU A 194 -1.99 10.04 19.45
C LEU A 194 -1.76 11.50 19.06
N THR A 195 -2.47 12.41 19.71
CA THR A 195 -2.33 13.86 19.49
C THR A 195 -0.92 14.33 19.85
N GLU A 196 -0.39 13.91 20.99
CA GLU A 196 0.96 14.23 21.41
C GLU A 196 2.03 13.64 20.46
N SER A 197 1.82 12.40 20.00
CA SER A 197 2.71 11.74 19.04
C SER A 197 2.74 12.48 17.69
N VAL A 198 1.59 12.92 17.18
CA VAL A 198 1.50 13.71 15.93
C VAL A 198 2.14 15.07 16.12
N GLN A 199 1.90 15.74 17.25
CA GLN A 199 2.53 17.02 17.57
C GLN A 199 4.06 16.91 17.59
N SER A 200 4.62 15.93 18.29
CA SER A 200 6.06 15.68 18.35
C SER A 200 6.66 15.37 16.98
N ALA A 201 5.98 14.57 16.16
CA ALA A 201 6.41 14.29 14.80
C ALA A 201 6.38 15.54 13.90
N SER A 202 5.36 16.41 14.07
CA SER A 202 5.25 17.69 13.37
C SER A 202 6.38 18.65 13.74
N GLU A 203 6.75 18.73 15.00
CA GLU A 203 7.87 19.54 15.49
C GLU A 203 9.22 19.05 14.93
N THR A 204 9.39 17.73 14.85
CA THR A 204 10.57 17.11 14.25
C THR A 204 10.67 17.44 12.75
N LEU A 205 9.56 17.33 12.03
CA LEU A 205 9.48 17.69 10.61
C LEU A 205 9.82 19.17 10.41
N ARG A 206 9.22 20.05 11.23
CA ARG A 206 9.49 21.49 11.17
C ARG A 206 10.96 21.82 11.41
N SER A 207 11.61 21.13 12.35
CA SER A 207 13.04 21.30 12.61
C SER A 207 13.89 20.87 11.41
N ALA A 208 13.54 19.77 10.74
CA ALA A 208 14.22 19.31 9.54
C ALA A 208 14.03 20.27 8.34
N GLU A 209 12.83 20.83 8.18
CA GLU A 209 12.55 21.87 7.16
C GLU A 209 13.44 23.10 7.34
N ILE A 210 13.54 23.60 8.58
CA ILE A 210 14.38 24.76 8.91
C ILE A 210 15.86 24.43 8.66
N SER A 211 16.31 23.23 9.03
CA SER A 211 17.68 22.80 8.77
C SER A 211 17.99 22.76 7.27
N MET A 212 17.06 22.21 6.47
CA MET A 212 17.17 22.17 5.02
C MET A 212 17.24 23.57 4.42
N GLN A 213 16.38 24.48 4.85
CA GLN A 213 16.39 25.88 4.40
C GLN A 213 17.73 26.56 4.71
N ASN A 214 18.27 26.40 5.92
CA ASN A 214 19.57 26.95 6.31
C ASN A 214 20.72 26.40 5.43
N MET A 215 20.65 25.12 5.03
CA MET A 215 21.67 24.54 4.13
C MET A 215 21.53 25.09 2.71
N GLN A 216 20.32 25.30 2.23
CA GLN A 216 20.07 25.95 0.93
C GLN A 216 20.60 27.39 0.91
N ASP A 217 20.33 28.15 1.95
CA ASP A 217 20.82 29.52 2.10
C ASP A 217 22.37 29.55 2.17
N THR A 218 22.95 28.57 2.86
CA THR A 218 24.40 28.39 2.91
C THR A 218 24.97 28.11 1.52
N MET A 219 24.34 27.19 0.76
CA MET A 219 24.75 26.89 -0.62
C MET A 219 24.66 28.11 -1.55
N ALA A 220 23.61 28.92 -1.40
CA ALA A 220 23.46 30.14 -2.19
C ALA A 220 24.63 31.10 -1.99
N ASN A 221 25.20 31.18 -0.79
CA ASN A 221 26.34 32.04 -0.47
C ASN A 221 27.67 31.61 -1.14
N TYR A 222 27.78 30.38 -1.66
CA TYR A 222 28.92 29.92 -2.44
C TYR A 222 28.93 30.46 -3.88
N THR A 223 27.80 31.09 -4.31
CA THR A 223 27.73 31.76 -5.60
C THR A 223 27.60 33.26 -5.38
N ILE A 224 28.70 33.97 -5.60
CA ILE A 224 28.75 35.43 -5.45
C ILE A 224 28.32 36.06 -6.78
N THR A 225 27.31 36.92 -6.74
CA THR A 225 26.80 37.67 -7.88
C THR A 225 27.09 39.15 -7.70
N ALA A 226 27.30 39.86 -8.82
CA ALA A 226 27.48 41.31 -8.80
C ALA A 226 26.18 42.01 -8.34
N PRO A 227 26.19 42.88 -7.31
CA PRO A 227 25.00 43.55 -6.81
C PRO A 227 24.50 44.67 -7.76
N ILE A 228 25.33 45.09 -8.67
CA ILE A 228 25.05 46.13 -9.68
C ILE A 228 25.61 45.75 -11.04
N SER A 229 25.04 46.31 -12.09
CA SER A 229 25.60 46.22 -13.43
C SER A 229 26.77 47.19 -13.57
N GLY A 230 27.89 46.72 -14.07
CA GLY A 230 29.09 47.54 -14.20
C GLY A 230 30.22 46.84 -14.96
N THR A 231 31.37 47.48 -15.05
CA THR A 231 32.60 46.91 -15.61
C THR A 231 33.54 46.57 -14.45
N VAL A 232 34.11 45.37 -14.48
CA VAL A 232 35.09 44.93 -13.49
C VAL A 232 36.36 45.75 -13.73
N ILE A 233 36.70 46.59 -12.73
CA ILE A 233 37.89 47.46 -12.78
C ILE A 233 39.14 46.71 -12.24
N GLU A 234 38.94 45.95 -11.15
CA GLU A 234 40.00 45.22 -10.48
C GLU A 234 39.49 43.86 -10.02
N LYS A 235 40.36 42.85 -10.10
CA LYS A 235 40.08 41.49 -9.65
C LYS A 235 41.20 41.02 -8.73
N ASP A 236 40.90 40.94 -7.43
CA ASP A 236 41.88 40.68 -6.36
C ASP A 236 42.19 39.20 -6.12
N VAL A 237 41.40 38.29 -6.71
CA VAL A 237 41.48 36.86 -6.45
C VAL A 237 41.68 36.03 -7.72
N LYS A 238 42.33 34.88 -7.57
CA LYS A 238 42.56 33.90 -8.64
C LYS A 238 41.96 32.56 -8.28
N GLN A 239 41.81 31.73 -9.29
CA GLN A 239 41.33 30.36 -9.05
C GLN A 239 42.35 29.61 -8.18
N GLY A 240 41.88 28.98 -7.11
CA GLY A 240 42.68 28.23 -6.14
C GLY A 240 43.05 29.05 -4.89
N ASP A 241 42.74 30.35 -4.85
CA ASP A 241 43.02 31.17 -3.65
C ASP A 241 42.08 30.79 -2.51
N ALA A 242 42.65 30.70 -1.29
CA ALA A 242 41.86 30.52 -0.07
C ALA A 242 41.20 31.84 0.32
N LEU A 243 39.86 31.83 0.47
CA LEU A 243 39.10 33.03 0.81
C LEU A 243 38.60 32.97 2.26
N THR A 244 38.59 34.11 2.91
CA THR A 244 37.98 34.32 4.21
C THR A 244 36.78 35.29 4.09
N SER A 245 35.84 35.20 5.03
CA SER A 245 34.73 36.13 5.06
C SER A 245 35.18 37.57 5.15
N GLY A 246 34.68 38.46 4.28
CA GLY A 246 35.06 39.84 4.18
C GLY A 246 36.21 40.13 3.21
N THR A 247 36.77 39.11 2.51
CA THR A 247 37.77 39.34 1.46
C THR A 247 37.14 40.06 0.27
N SER A 248 37.77 41.17 -0.18
CA SER A 248 37.41 41.82 -1.44
C SER A 248 37.73 40.89 -2.63
N LEU A 249 36.78 40.69 -3.52
CA LEU A 249 36.93 39.79 -4.67
C LEU A 249 37.19 40.55 -5.96
N CYS A 250 36.48 41.65 -6.15
CA CYS A 250 36.61 42.52 -7.31
C CYS A 250 35.97 43.89 -7.03
N VAL A 251 36.37 44.88 -7.81
CA VAL A 251 35.77 46.21 -7.82
C VAL A 251 35.02 46.41 -9.13
N LEU A 252 33.75 46.87 -9.01
CA LEU A 252 32.84 47.17 -10.12
C LEU A 252 32.73 48.66 -10.33
#